data_2d10cdf78fe3d29136a5656ab1118b4e
#
_entry.id   2d10cdf78fe3d29136a5656ab1118b4e
#
_cell.length_a   1.000
_cell.length_b   1.000
_cell.length_c   1.000
_cell.angle_alpha   90.00
_cell.angle_beta   90.00
_cell.angle_gamma   90.00
#
_symmetry.space_group_name_H-M   'P 1'
#
loop_
_entity.id
_entity.type
_entity.pdbx_description
1 polymer ?
#
loop_
_entity_poly.entity_id
_entity_poly.type
_entity_poly.pdbx_seq_one_letter_code
_entity_poly.pdbx_strand_id
1 'polypeptide(L)'
;MAAALMLMSVFTSCSDDDNDGGFQFNEQTYNAWSKVVFAYGSMYDAGETLKVSQSQLTFHSAQWGDGTFTVSEFKQNEDGSFAVVGTGKVTIAGHGGTKDYDATVNGTIGKSAQTFVITLPSVMGGTVLNVTAGEIPATVAVDGTYTGGTYANSKYFQHYQPTKDEKVTLKASDALDAVAIGYTSATWGEFTFENVTVAKGADGTYTLSGEGKTLMPGMKGGTSEYASTFEGTVNGKTLVATFAVPGVMGGTTVYFNAADFDDVFEAANAEKEGTEGEGGV
;
A
#
# COMPACT_ATOMS: atom_id res chain seq x y z
N MET A 1 -16.76 7.62 16.58
CA MET A 1 -15.68 8.20 17.41
C MET A 1 -14.76 7.05 17.82
N ALA A 2 -13.71 6.83 17.08
CA ALA A 2 -12.64 5.90 17.44
C ALA A 2 -11.45 6.75 17.88
N ALA A 3 -11.17 6.72 19.18
CA ALA A 3 -10.05 7.42 19.78
C ALA A 3 -8.76 6.76 19.31
N ALA A 4 -7.95 7.49 18.54
CA ALA A 4 -6.57 7.12 18.28
C ALA A 4 -5.82 7.18 19.61
N LEU A 5 -5.53 6.03 20.18
CA LEU A 5 -4.68 5.91 21.35
C LEU A 5 -3.23 6.15 20.89
N MET A 6 -2.80 7.42 20.88
CA MET A 6 -1.37 7.73 20.86
C MET A 6 -0.77 7.23 22.18
N LEU A 7 -0.13 6.07 22.14
CA LEU A 7 0.78 5.69 23.22
C LEU A 7 2.02 6.58 23.14
N MET A 8 1.96 7.72 23.80
CA MET A 8 3.18 8.45 24.14
C MET A 8 3.96 7.61 25.14
N SER A 9 5.06 7.03 24.69
CA SER A 9 6.04 6.44 25.58
C SER A 9 6.62 7.55 26.46
N VAL A 10 6.18 7.59 27.73
CA VAL A 10 6.74 8.47 28.74
C VAL A 10 8.12 7.93 29.11
N PHE A 11 9.17 8.54 28.59
CA PHE A 11 10.52 8.34 29.13
C PHE A 11 10.56 9.05 30.49
N THR A 12 10.34 8.34 31.57
CA THR A 12 10.61 8.85 32.90
C THR A 12 12.15 8.93 33.07
N SER A 13 12.67 10.15 32.97
CA SER A 13 13.99 10.48 33.44
C SER A 13 14.01 10.29 34.97
N CYS A 14 14.68 9.28 35.47
CA CYS A 14 15.00 9.19 36.89
C CYS A 14 16.12 10.19 37.21
N SER A 15 15.87 11.03 38.20
CA SER A 15 16.83 11.88 38.89
C SER A 15 17.89 11.07 39.58
N ASP A 16 19.08 11.64 39.67
CA ASP A 16 20.25 11.15 40.43
C ASP A 16 19.89 10.58 41.78
N ASP A 17 20.10 9.28 41.92
CA ASP A 17 20.45 8.62 43.18
C ASP A 17 21.35 7.42 42.82
N ASP A 18 22.56 7.38 43.41
CA ASP A 18 23.57 6.36 43.27
C ASP A 18 23.04 4.99 43.74
N ASN A 19 22.31 4.32 42.88
CA ASN A 19 21.99 2.92 43.04
C ASN A 19 22.08 2.24 41.66
N ASP A 20 22.86 1.19 41.57
CA ASP A 20 23.21 0.33 40.45
C ASP A 20 21.97 -0.35 39.77
N GLY A 21 20.90 0.40 39.62
CA GLY A 21 19.67 0.01 38.93
C GLY A 21 19.85 0.17 37.42
N GLY A 22 20.33 -0.88 36.77
CA GLY A 22 20.45 -0.90 35.32
C GLY A 22 19.17 -0.43 34.64
N PHE A 23 19.31 0.38 33.61
CA PHE A 23 18.21 0.89 32.80
C PHE A 23 17.22 -0.24 32.44
N GLN A 24 15.96 -0.08 32.84
CA GLN A 24 14.90 -1.04 32.58
C GLN A 24 14.10 -0.56 31.35
N PHE A 25 14.36 -1.14 30.16
CA PHE A 25 13.50 -0.95 29.01
C PHE A 25 12.25 -1.82 29.20
N ASN A 26 11.09 -1.20 29.28
CA ASN A 26 9.84 -1.92 29.34
C ASN A 26 9.47 -2.47 27.95
N GLU A 27 8.92 -3.68 27.91
CA GLU A 27 8.41 -4.26 26.68
C GLU A 27 7.42 -3.32 25.99
N GLN A 28 7.58 -3.12 24.69
CA GLN A 28 6.73 -2.23 23.88
C GLN A 28 6.23 -2.94 22.63
N THR A 29 5.00 -2.60 22.21
CA THR A 29 4.41 -3.08 20.98
C THR A 29 4.19 -1.90 20.04
N TYR A 30 4.61 -2.05 18.79
CA TYR A 30 4.51 -1.05 17.74
C TYR A 30 3.66 -1.59 16.60
N ASN A 31 2.75 -0.77 16.07
CA ASN A 31 2.23 -0.96 14.72
C ASN A 31 3.32 -0.54 13.74
N ALA A 32 3.42 -1.23 12.62
CA ALA A 32 4.51 -1.01 11.68
C ALA A 32 4.07 -1.24 10.23
N TRP A 33 4.93 -0.85 9.34
CA TRP A 33 4.89 -1.12 7.91
C TRP A 33 6.31 -1.39 7.41
N SER A 34 6.49 -2.06 6.28
CA SER A 34 7.81 -2.33 5.72
C SER A 34 7.91 -2.08 4.23
N LYS A 35 9.14 -1.69 3.78
CA LYS A 35 9.58 -1.86 2.41
C LYS A 35 10.33 -3.18 2.32
N VAL A 36 9.74 -4.13 1.63
CA VAL A 36 10.32 -5.46 1.42
C VAL A 36 11.07 -5.48 0.12
N VAL A 37 12.33 -5.91 0.15
CA VAL A 37 13.21 -6.01 -1.00
C VAL A 37 13.65 -7.46 -1.17
N PHE A 38 13.55 -8.01 -2.37
CA PHE A 38 13.96 -9.36 -2.72
C PHE A 38 14.59 -9.38 -4.12
N ALA A 39 15.13 -10.51 -4.56
CA ALA A 39 15.90 -10.61 -5.81
C ALA A 39 15.14 -10.14 -7.07
N TYR A 40 13.82 -10.17 -7.06
CA TYR A 40 12.98 -9.88 -8.23
C TYR A 40 12.26 -8.52 -8.15
N GLY A 41 12.48 -7.73 -7.10
CA GLY A 41 11.86 -6.43 -6.93
C GLY A 41 11.68 -5.98 -5.49
N SER A 42 10.77 -5.04 -5.31
CA SER A 42 10.37 -4.57 -3.99
C SER A 42 8.87 -4.30 -3.93
N MET A 43 8.32 -4.34 -2.71
CA MET A 43 6.93 -4.03 -2.43
C MET A 43 6.82 -3.42 -1.04
N TYR A 44 5.70 -2.78 -0.76
CA TYR A 44 5.35 -2.37 0.59
C TYR A 44 4.40 -3.39 1.23
N ASP A 45 4.53 -3.55 2.54
CA ASP A 45 3.59 -4.29 3.39
C ASP A 45 3.17 -3.39 4.56
N ALA A 46 1.91 -3.49 4.94
CA ALA A 46 1.31 -2.65 5.96
C ALA A 46 0.44 -3.49 6.91
N GLY A 47 0.29 -3.00 8.14
CA GLY A 47 -0.46 -3.74 9.15
C GLY A 47 0.38 -4.76 9.92
N GLU A 48 1.69 -4.58 9.91
CA GLU A 48 2.63 -5.35 10.70
C GLU A 48 2.61 -4.93 12.17
N THR A 49 3.07 -5.81 13.04
CA THR A 49 3.32 -5.49 14.45
C THR A 49 4.68 -5.99 14.89
N LEU A 50 5.32 -5.19 15.73
CA LEU A 50 6.57 -5.52 16.42
C LEU A 50 6.36 -5.43 17.91
N LYS A 51 6.83 -6.45 18.65
CA LYS A 51 6.88 -6.42 20.10
C LYS A 51 8.33 -6.62 20.52
N VAL A 52 8.88 -5.68 21.26
CA VAL A 52 10.30 -5.62 21.60
C VAL A 52 10.48 -5.57 23.09
N SER A 53 11.37 -6.43 23.60
CA SER A 53 11.92 -6.42 24.95
C SER A 53 13.45 -6.47 24.88
N GLN A 54 14.12 -6.39 26.03
CA GLN A 54 15.58 -6.50 26.10
C GLN A 54 16.10 -7.88 25.69
N SER A 55 15.29 -8.94 25.77
CA SER A 55 15.69 -10.33 25.49
C SER A 55 15.06 -10.92 24.23
N GLN A 56 13.95 -10.36 23.76
CA GLN A 56 13.17 -10.91 22.66
C GLN A 56 12.56 -9.83 21.80
N LEU A 57 12.51 -10.10 20.48
CA LEU A 57 11.69 -9.36 19.54
C LEU A 57 10.77 -10.36 18.83
N THR A 58 9.47 -10.01 18.73
CA THR A 58 8.54 -10.73 17.87
C THR A 58 8.03 -9.80 16.77
N PHE A 59 7.84 -10.37 15.59
CA PHE A 59 7.34 -9.70 14.38
C PHE A 59 6.12 -10.47 13.88
N HIS A 60 5.10 -9.78 13.47
CA HIS A 60 3.93 -10.36 12.81
C HIS A 60 3.60 -9.59 11.54
N SER A 61 3.42 -10.31 10.43
CA SER A 61 2.90 -9.82 9.15
C SER A 61 1.98 -10.87 8.56
N ALA A 62 0.83 -10.43 8.05
CA ALA A 62 -0.11 -11.32 7.36
C ALA A 62 0.50 -11.93 6.08
N GLN A 63 1.47 -11.23 5.45
CA GLN A 63 2.11 -11.66 4.21
C GLN A 63 3.45 -12.37 4.45
N TRP A 64 4.25 -11.89 5.40
CA TRP A 64 5.62 -12.37 5.66
C TRP A 64 5.71 -13.28 6.89
N GLY A 65 4.58 -13.54 7.56
CA GLY A 65 4.45 -14.51 8.63
C GLY A 65 4.90 -13.98 10.00
N ASP A 66 5.23 -14.93 10.88
CA ASP A 66 5.52 -14.67 12.29
C ASP A 66 7.00 -14.88 12.57
N GLY A 67 7.67 -13.85 13.07
CA GLY A 67 9.08 -13.88 13.47
C GLY A 67 9.25 -13.89 14.99
N THR A 68 10.20 -14.69 15.47
CA THR A 68 10.64 -14.69 16.87
C THR A 68 12.16 -14.66 16.91
N PHE A 69 12.71 -13.64 17.55
CA PHE A 69 14.15 -13.38 17.62
C PHE A 69 14.61 -13.32 19.07
N THR A 70 15.69 -14.02 19.38
CA THR A 70 16.43 -13.82 20.62
C THR A 70 17.34 -12.61 20.45
N VAL A 71 17.19 -11.62 21.29
CA VAL A 71 18.02 -10.42 21.29
C VAL A 71 19.37 -10.76 21.92
N SER A 72 20.42 -10.62 21.13
CA SER A 72 21.80 -10.84 21.54
C SER A 72 22.51 -9.57 22.01
N GLU A 73 22.05 -8.40 21.52
CA GLU A 73 22.54 -7.08 21.92
C GLU A 73 21.36 -6.13 22.07
N PHE A 74 21.29 -5.49 23.24
CA PHE A 74 20.37 -4.39 23.53
C PHE A 74 21.18 -3.30 24.23
N LYS A 75 21.60 -2.28 23.49
CA LYS A 75 22.57 -1.30 23.98
C LYS A 75 22.04 0.12 23.78
N GLN A 76 22.13 0.94 24.81
CA GLN A 76 21.88 2.35 24.71
C GLN A 76 23.05 3.08 24.03
N ASN A 77 22.74 3.91 23.04
CA ASN A 77 23.68 4.77 22.35
C ASN A 77 23.82 6.13 23.08
N GLU A 78 24.83 6.90 22.71
CA GLU A 78 25.11 8.23 23.30
C GLU A 78 23.97 9.25 23.05
N ASP A 79 23.19 9.08 21.98
CA ASP A 79 22.03 9.91 21.65
C ASP A 79 20.74 9.51 22.42
N GLY A 80 20.83 8.48 23.27
CA GLY A 80 19.74 7.92 24.05
C GLY A 80 18.83 6.97 23.27
N SER A 81 19.14 6.65 22.01
CA SER A 81 18.50 5.56 21.29
C SER A 81 19.03 4.18 21.74
N PHE A 82 18.34 3.10 21.34
CA PHE A 82 18.78 1.73 21.62
C PHE A 82 19.07 1.00 20.33
N ALA A 83 20.24 0.38 20.23
CA ALA A 83 20.54 -0.60 19.21
C ALA A 83 20.02 -1.97 19.66
N VAL A 84 19.38 -2.69 18.75
CA VAL A 84 18.83 -4.02 18.95
C VAL A 84 19.38 -4.94 17.88
N VAL A 85 20.05 -6.03 18.29
CA VAL A 85 20.53 -7.07 17.38
C VAL A 85 20.01 -8.42 17.86
N GLY A 86 19.53 -9.25 16.94
CA GLY A 86 19.01 -10.56 17.30
C GLY A 86 19.04 -11.54 16.14
N THR A 87 18.86 -12.81 16.48
CA THR A 87 18.74 -13.92 15.55
C THR A 87 17.55 -14.78 15.91
N GLY A 88 16.92 -15.37 14.91
CA GLY A 88 15.74 -16.17 15.14
C GLY A 88 15.21 -16.82 13.89
N LYS A 89 13.90 -17.04 13.86
CA LYS A 89 13.21 -17.64 12.72
C LYS A 89 11.97 -16.83 12.37
N VAL A 90 11.64 -16.85 11.10
CA VAL A 90 10.36 -16.37 10.59
C VAL A 90 9.63 -17.56 9.97
N THR A 91 8.40 -17.77 10.40
CA THR A 91 7.51 -18.84 9.95
C THR A 91 6.60 -18.30 8.87
N ILE A 92 6.77 -18.73 7.62
CA ILE A 92 6.03 -18.22 6.46
C ILE A 92 5.11 -19.33 5.92
N ALA A 93 3.83 -19.00 5.69
CA ALA A 93 2.88 -19.85 5.00
C ALA A 93 3.09 -19.75 3.47
N GLY A 94 3.12 -20.86 2.76
CA GLY A 94 3.28 -20.92 1.31
C GLY A 94 2.51 -22.08 0.70
N HIS A 95 2.59 -22.25 -0.62
CA HIS A 95 1.89 -23.30 -1.36
C HIS A 95 2.21 -24.74 -0.89
N GLY A 96 3.34 -24.95 -0.21
CA GLY A 96 3.77 -26.25 0.35
C GLY A 96 3.51 -26.39 1.85
N GLY A 97 2.72 -25.51 2.45
CA GLY A 97 2.51 -25.45 3.90
C GLY A 97 3.39 -24.39 4.58
N THR A 98 3.42 -24.43 5.89
CA THR A 98 4.17 -23.48 6.73
C THR A 98 5.62 -23.94 6.88
N LYS A 99 6.57 -23.02 6.76
CA LYS A 99 8.00 -23.32 6.86
C LYS A 99 8.73 -22.24 7.65
N ASP A 100 9.69 -22.69 8.49
CA ASP A 100 10.58 -21.83 9.25
C ASP A 100 11.84 -21.48 8.44
N TYR A 101 12.21 -20.22 8.45
CA TYR A 101 13.41 -19.69 7.83
C TYR A 101 14.27 -19.01 8.88
N ASP A 102 15.57 -19.27 8.87
CA ASP A 102 16.52 -18.55 9.71
C ASP A 102 16.56 -17.08 9.31
N ALA A 103 16.55 -16.20 10.30
CA ALA A 103 16.50 -14.77 10.11
C ALA A 103 17.33 -14.02 11.13
N THR A 104 17.76 -12.82 10.77
CA THR A 104 18.42 -11.88 11.66
C THR A 104 17.61 -10.60 11.75
N VAL A 105 17.71 -9.90 12.87
CA VAL A 105 17.14 -8.57 13.05
C VAL A 105 18.21 -7.61 13.55
N ASN A 106 18.27 -6.41 12.94
CA ASN A 106 19.04 -5.27 13.39
C ASN A 106 18.09 -4.07 13.46
N GLY A 107 18.08 -3.33 14.55
CA GLY A 107 17.16 -2.23 14.70
C GLY A 107 17.67 -1.12 15.60
N THR A 108 16.96 0.00 15.52
CA THR A 108 17.17 1.16 16.38
C THR A 108 15.84 1.63 16.94
N ILE A 109 15.78 1.79 18.26
CA ILE A 109 14.63 2.38 18.95
C ILE A 109 15.04 3.80 19.38
N GLY A 110 14.62 4.78 18.60
CA GLY A 110 14.86 6.20 18.88
C GLY A 110 13.65 6.88 19.52
N LYS A 111 13.81 8.14 19.89
CA LYS A 111 12.73 8.96 20.47
C LYS A 111 11.61 9.26 19.47
N SER A 112 11.96 9.44 18.20
CA SER A 112 11.03 9.84 17.13
C SER A 112 10.79 8.77 16.08
N ALA A 113 11.65 7.76 16.00
CA ALA A 113 11.53 6.70 14.99
C ALA A 113 12.06 5.38 15.55
N GLN A 114 11.41 4.30 15.19
CA GLN A 114 11.85 2.93 15.47
C GLN A 114 11.93 2.21 14.13
N THR A 115 13.13 1.75 13.80
CA THR A 115 13.40 1.07 12.53
C THR A 115 14.11 -0.25 12.78
N PHE A 116 13.72 -1.26 11.99
CA PHE A 116 14.30 -2.60 12.08
C PHE A 116 14.53 -3.15 10.68
N VAL A 117 15.62 -3.87 10.50
CA VAL A 117 15.93 -4.60 9.28
C VAL A 117 15.89 -6.09 9.62
N ILE A 118 14.90 -6.80 9.06
CA ILE A 118 14.79 -8.25 9.18
C ILE A 118 15.31 -8.86 7.88
N THR A 119 16.29 -9.75 7.97
CA THR A 119 16.90 -10.40 6.82
C THR A 119 16.61 -11.89 6.82
N LEU A 120 16.10 -12.39 5.69
CA LEU A 120 15.79 -13.81 5.42
C LEU A 120 16.63 -14.27 4.22
N PRO A 121 17.85 -14.77 4.43
CA PRO A 121 18.78 -15.10 3.34
C PRO A 121 18.27 -16.16 2.37
N SER A 122 17.44 -17.09 2.86
CA SER A 122 16.97 -18.25 2.10
C SER A 122 15.59 -18.06 1.45
N VAL A 123 15.00 -16.86 1.56
CA VAL A 123 13.68 -16.55 1.00
C VAL A 123 13.86 -15.72 -0.27
N MET A 124 13.30 -16.14 -1.40
CA MET A 124 13.25 -15.41 -2.67
C MET A 124 14.59 -14.80 -3.13
N GLY A 125 15.70 -15.53 -2.90
CA GLY A 125 17.05 -15.07 -3.26
C GLY A 125 17.69 -14.08 -2.30
N GLY A 126 17.17 -13.99 -1.09
CA GLY A 126 17.52 -13.04 -0.04
C GLY A 126 16.50 -11.93 0.07
N THR A 127 15.64 -12.04 1.10
CA THR A 127 14.60 -11.03 1.37
C THR A 127 15.03 -10.16 2.55
N VAL A 128 14.83 -8.86 2.41
CA VAL A 128 15.09 -7.85 3.45
C VAL A 128 13.82 -7.04 3.68
N LEU A 129 13.32 -7.08 4.90
CA LEU A 129 12.20 -6.24 5.35
C LEU A 129 12.79 -5.03 6.09
N ASN A 130 12.62 -3.84 5.54
CA ASN A 130 12.95 -2.58 6.19
C ASN A 130 11.69 -2.09 6.91
N VAL A 131 11.58 -2.46 8.19
CA VAL A 131 10.38 -2.23 9.02
C VAL A 131 10.49 -0.89 9.71
N THR A 132 9.44 -0.08 9.60
CA THR A 132 9.32 1.21 10.29
C THR A 132 8.08 1.18 11.19
N ALA A 133 8.28 1.43 12.47
CA ALA A 133 7.18 1.56 13.41
C ALA A 133 6.51 2.93 13.30
N GLY A 134 5.19 2.97 13.43
CA GLY A 134 4.42 4.20 13.42
C GLY A 134 3.25 4.18 12.44
N GLU A 135 2.77 5.36 12.10
CA GLU A 135 1.65 5.52 11.17
C GLU A 135 2.09 5.13 9.75
N ILE A 136 1.22 4.38 9.08
CA ILE A 136 1.43 3.97 7.69
C ILE A 136 1.27 5.21 6.80
N PRO A 137 2.26 5.56 5.96
CA PRO A 137 2.12 6.64 4.99
C PRO A 137 0.94 6.38 4.06
N ALA A 138 0.20 7.44 3.72
CA ALA A 138 -0.99 7.32 2.87
C ALA A 138 -0.68 6.66 1.52
N THR A 139 0.49 6.94 0.95
CA THR A 139 0.97 6.33 -0.30
C THR A 139 1.24 4.83 -0.17
N VAL A 140 1.77 4.38 0.96
CA VAL A 140 1.97 2.95 1.27
C VAL A 140 0.63 2.25 1.52
N ALA A 141 -0.30 2.93 2.18
CA ALA A 141 -1.62 2.35 2.49
C ALA A 141 -2.46 2.04 1.24
N VAL A 142 -2.20 2.74 0.13
CA VAL A 142 -2.89 2.53 -1.15
C VAL A 142 -2.04 1.77 -2.18
N ASP A 143 -0.79 1.42 -1.86
CA ASP A 143 0.09 0.64 -2.74
C ASP A 143 -0.51 -0.75 -3.00
N GLY A 144 -0.61 -1.13 -4.28
CA GLY A 144 -1.12 -2.44 -4.65
C GLY A 144 -1.70 -2.51 -6.04
N THR A 145 -2.20 -3.69 -6.38
CA THR A 145 -2.94 -3.95 -7.63
C THR A 145 -4.39 -4.24 -7.29
N TYR A 146 -5.28 -3.46 -7.89
CA TYR A 146 -6.72 -3.57 -7.74
C TYR A 146 -7.30 -4.23 -8.99
N THR A 147 -8.08 -5.28 -8.80
CA THR A 147 -8.78 -5.96 -9.89
C THR A 147 -10.25 -5.57 -9.85
N GLY A 148 -10.80 -5.15 -11.00
CA GLY A 148 -12.15 -4.62 -11.06
C GLY A 148 -12.75 -4.69 -12.46
N GLY A 149 -13.89 -4.04 -12.63
CA GLY A 149 -14.56 -3.84 -13.91
C GLY A 149 -14.42 -2.40 -14.37
N THR A 150 -14.57 -2.20 -15.69
CA THR A 150 -14.60 -0.87 -16.30
C THR A 150 -15.75 -0.71 -17.30
N TYR A 151 -16.19 0.51 -17.46
CA TYR A 151 -16.98 0.98 -18.60
C TYR A 151 -16.59 2.40 -18.95
N ALA A 152 -17.02 2.92 -20.08
CA ALA A 152 -16.69 4.28 -20.45
C ALA A 152 -17.90 5.07 -20.92
N ASN A 153 -17.85 6.38 -20.67
CA ASN A 153 -18.79 7.38 -21.19
C ASN A 153 -18.05 8.40 -22.05
N SER A 154 -18.74 8.93 -23.05
CA SER A 154 -18.27 10.07 -23.83
C SER A 154 -19.48 10.89 -24.32
N LYS A 155 -19.22 11.96 -25.08
CA LYS A 155 -20.30 12.70 -25.75
C LYS A 155 -21.15 11.82 -26.67
N TYR A 156 -20.60 10.70 -27.19
CA TYR A 156 -21.21 9.88 -28.23
C TYR A 156 -21.76 8.55 -27.78
N PHE A 157 -21.43 8.12 -26.57
CA PHE A 157 -21.85 6.84 -25.98
C PHE A 157 -21.90 6.91 -24.46
N GLN A 158 -22.75 6.06 -23.88
CA GLN A 158 -22.88 5.83 -22.43
C GLN A 158 -22.63 4.35 -22.15
N HIS A 159 -22.01 4.03 -21.02
CA HIS A 159 -21.75 2.66 -20.54
C HIS A 159 -21.16 1.72 -21.61
N TYR A 160 -20.25 2.27 -22.42
CA TYR A 160 -19.70 1.57 -23.56
C TYR A 160 -18.65 0.55 -23.13
N GLN A 161 -18.76 -0.64 -23.73
CA GLN A 161 -17.83 -1.77 -23.57
C GLN A 161 -17.45 -2.04 -22.10
N PRO A 162 -18.38 -2.49 -21.25
CA PRO A 162 -18.04 -2.98 -19.93
C PRO A 162 -17.09 -4.17 -20.05
N THR A 163 -15.99 -4.15 -19.28
CA THR A 163 -14.98 -5.19 -19.24
C THR A 163 -14.76 -5.66 -17.80
N LYS A 164 -14.38 -6.92 -17.63
CA LYS A 164 -14.06 -7.55 -16.33
C LYS A 164 -12.56 -7.81 -16.23
N ASP A 165 -12.11 -8.11 -15.01
CA ASP A 165 -10.75 -8.52 -14.71
C ASP A 165 -9.66 -7.51 -15.09
N GLU A 166 -10.06 -6.24 -15.23
CA GLU A 166 -9.16 -5.12 -15.44
C GLU A 166 -8.31 -4.88 -14.18
N LYS A 167 -7.06 -4.45 -14.38
CA LYS A 167 -6.12 -4.25 -13.29
C LYS A 167 -5.56 -2.84 -13.30
N VAL A 168 -5.76 -2.14 -12.20
CA VAL A 168 -5.12 -0.85 -11.92
C VAL A 168 -4.07 -1.05 -10.86
N THR A 169 -2.83 -0.64 -11.13
CA THR A 169 -1.71 -0.74 -10.20
C THR A 169 -1.38 0.65 -9.66
N LEU A 170 -1.35 0.77 -8.34
CA LEU A 170 -0.87 1.92 -7.60
C LEU A 170 0.47 1.56 -6.97
N LYS A 171 1.49 2.37 -7.19
CA LYS A 171 2.83 2.13 -6.67
C LYS A 171 3.36 3.36 -5.96
N ALA A 172 3.62 3.26 -4.66
CA ALA A 172 4.22 4.34 -3.89
C ALA A 172 5.61 4.70 -4.42
N SER A 173 5.92 6.00 -4.50
CA SER A 173 7.27 6.49 -4.80
C SER A 173 8.26 6.12 -3.70
N ASP A 174 9.54 6.09 -4.01
CA ASP A 174 10.58 5.84 -2.99
C ASP A 174 10.64 6.95 -1.93
N ALA A 175 10.23 8.16 -2.28
CA ALA A 175 10.13 9.31 -1.37
C ALA A 175 8.84 9.29 -0.52
N LEU A 176 7.88 8.40 -0.82
CA LEU A 176 6.59 8.26 -0.17
C LEU A 176 5.69 9.51 -0.23
N ASP A 177 5.94 10.39 -1.18
CA ASP A 177 5.23 11.67 -1.37
C ASP A 177 4.16 11.60 -2.46
N ALA A 178 4.22 10.61 -3.35
CA ALA A 178 3.30 10.40 -4.45
C ALA A 178 3.10 8.92 -4.77
N VAL A 179 2.11 8.64 -5.62
CA VAL A 179 1.83 7.31 -6.17
C VAL A 179 1.91 7.38 -7.69
N ALA A 180 2.58 6.42 -8.31
CA ALA A 180 2.46 6.16 -9.73
C ALA A 180 1.27 5.23 -9.99
N ILE A 181 0.50 5.50 -11.07
CA ILE A 181 -0.63 4.68 -11.46
C ILE A 181 -0.41 4.17 -12.88
N GLY A 182 -0.56 2.86 -13.05
CA GLY A 182 -0.56 2.17 -14.33
C GLY A 182 -1.87 1.42 -14.55
N TYR A 183 -2.46 1.62 -15.71
CA TYR A 183 -3.61 0.86 -16.17
C TYR A 183 -3.49 0.60 -17.66
N THR A 184 -3.62 -0.65 -18.08
CA THR A 184 -3.62 -1.04 -19.50
C THR A 184 -4.92 -1.75 -19.84
N SER A 185 -5.66 -1.19 -20.76
CA SER A 185 -6.89 -1.73 -21.30
C SER A 185 -6.72 -2.09 -22.78
N ALA A 186 -7.25 -3.24 -23.19
CA ALA A 186 -7.28 -3.64 -24.60
C ALA A 186 -8.10 -2.66 -25.46
N THR A 187 -9.10 -1.99 -24.89
CA THR A 187 -9.99 -1.05 -25.57
C THR A 187 -9.51 0.39 -25.49
N TRP A 188 -9.06 0.82 -24.29
CA TRP A 188 -8.80 2.23 -23.99
C TRP A 188 -7.32 2.59 -24.03
N GLY A 189 -6.43 1.60 -24.22
CA GLY A 189 -5.00 1.80 -24.31
C GLY A 189 -4.30 1.83 -22.95
N GLU A 190 -3.17 2.53 -22.89
CA GLU A 190 -2.31 2.56 -21.72
C GLU A 190 -2.39 3.93 -21.03
N PHE A 191 -2.70 3.92 -19.74
CA PHE A 191 -2.80 5.08 -18.86
C PHE A 191 -1.62 5.10 -17.92
N THR A 192 -0.91 6.23 -17.82
CA THR A 192 0.25 6.40 -16.96
C THR A 192 0.18 7.74 -16.23
N PHE A 193 0.27 7.68 -14.90
CA PHE A 193 0.31 8.84 -14.01
C PHE A 193 1.48 8.66 -13.04
N GLU A 194 2.43 9.59 -13.01
CA GLU A 194 3.66 9.40 -12.23
C GLU A 194 3.61 10.08 -10.84
N ASN A 195 2.82 11.14 -10.69
CA ASN A 195 2.81 11.98 -9.49
C ASN A 195 1.38 12.21 -8.98
N VAL A 196 0.69 11.14 -8.65
CA VAL A 196 -0.66 11.21 -8.09
C VAL A 196 -0.57 11.51 -6.60
N THR A 197 -1.27 12.56 -6.16
CA THR A 197 -1.37 12.92 -4.74
C THR A 197 -2.34 12.00 -4.03
N VAL A 198 -2.04 11.69 -2.76
CA VAL A 198 -2.89 10.87 -1.90
C VAL A 198 -3.20 11.65 -0.64
N ALA A 199 -4.49 11.81 -0.33
CA ALA A 199 -4.95 12.45 0.90
C ALA A 199 -5.81 11.48 1.72
N LYS A 200 -5.49 11.34 3.02
CA LYS A 200 -6.24 10.50 3.97
C LYS A 200 -7.42 11.28 4.53
N GLY A 201 -8.63 10.76 4.36
CA GLY A 201 -9.85 11.28 4.96
C GLY A 201 -9.98 10.92 6.44
N ALA A 202 -10.83 11.65 7.16
CA ALA A 202 -11.09 11.40 8.58
C ALA A 202 -11.83 10.06 8.84
N ASP A 203 -12.49 9.52 7.83
CA ASP A 203 -13.19 8.23 7.83
C ASP A 203 -12.30 7.03 7.50
N GLY A 204 -11.00 7.28 7.25
CA GLY A 204 -10.03 6.26 6.87
C GLY A 204 -9.98 5.95 5.38
N THR A 205 -10.76 6.64 4.55
CA THR A 205 -10.63 6.57 3.09
C THR A 205 -9.45 7.39 2.59
N TYR A 206 -8.98 7.08 1.39
CA TYR A 206 -7.92 7.81 0.72
C TYR A 206 -8.44 8.35 -0.60
N THR A 207 -8.30 9.66 -0.83
CA THR A 207 -8.61 10.29 -2.12
C THR A 207 -7.32 10.48 -2.92
N LEU A 208 -7.40 10.21 -4.22
CA LEU A 208 -6.28 10.28 -5.14
C LEU A 208 -6.63 11.20 -6.30
N SER A 209 -5.68 12.05 -6.71
CA SER A 209 -5.85 12.89 -7.90
C SER A 209 -4.51 13.19 -8.57
N GLY A 210 -4.51 13.23 -9.90
CA GLY A 210 -3.29 13.54 -10.66
C GLY A 210 -3.53 13.74 -12.14
N GLU A 211 -2.52 14.32 -12.79
CA GLU A 211 -2.46 14.48 -14.24
C GLU A 211 -1.49 13.45 -14.83
N GLY A 212 -1.76 13.00 -16.04
CA GLY A 212 -0.96 12.00 -16.73
C GLY A 212 -1.23 11.93 -18.20
N LYS A 213 -0.93 10.78 -18.77
CA LYS A 213 -1.01 10.53 -20.21
C LYS A 213 -1.71 9.21 -20.50
N THR A 214 -2.37 9.18 -21.64
CA THR A 214 -2.99 7.97 -22.17
C THR A 214 -2.51 7.76 -23.60
N LEU A 215 -1.98 6.56 -23.87
CA LEU A 215 -1.67 6.09 -25.23
C LEU A 215 -2.85 5.28 -25.73
N MET A 216 -3.64 5.86 -26.64
CA MET A 216 -4.80 5.18 -27.22
C MET A 216 -4.52 4.62 -28.61
N PRO A 217 -5.10 3.44 -28.96
CA PRO A 217 -5.06 2.90 -30.30
C PRO A 217 -5.75 3.85 -31.28
N GLY A 218 -5.08 4.16 -32.38
CA GLY A 218 -5.66 4.98 -33.44
C GLY A 218 -6.54 4.17 -34.41
N MET A 219 -7.62 4.74 -34.89
CA MET A 219 -8.56 4.09 -35.84
C MET A 219 -7.91 3.64 -37.19
N LYS A 220 -6.78 4.22 -37.55
CA LYS A 220 -6.01 3.90 -38.77
C LYS A 220 -4.71 3.10 -38.47
N GLY A 221 -4.58 2.53 -37.29
CA GLY A 221 -3.37 1.93 -36.78
C GLY A 221 -2.45 2.95 -36.12
N GLY A 222 -1.48 2.47 -35.31
CA GLY A 222 -0.61 3.29 -34.48
C GLY A 222 -1.28 3.67 -33.15
N THR A 223 -0.57 4.48 -32.36
CA THR A 223 -1.06 5.02 -31.08
C THR A 223 -0.95 6.53 -31.09
N SER A 224 -1.84 7.19 -30.37
CA SER A 224 -1.78 8.64 -30.12
C SER A 224 -1.76 8.91 -28.63
N GLU A 225 -0.93 9.86 -28.21
CA GLU A 225 -0.82 10.30 -26.81
C GLU A 225 -1.82 11.44 -26.56
N TYR A 226 -2.53 11.34 -25.43
CA TYR A 226 -3.47 12.34 -24.96
C TYR A 226 -3.18 12.69 -23.51
N ALA A 227 -3.35 13.97 -23.15
CA ALA A 227 -3.39 14.37 -21.75
C ALA A 227 -4.61 13.76 -21.07
N SER A 228 -4.43 13.28 -19.86
CA SER A 228 -5.49 12.65 -19.08
C SER A 228 -5.41 13.06 -17.61
N THR A 229 -6.54 12.93 -16.91
CA THR A 229 -6.61 13.12 -15.45
C THR A 229 -7.12 11.86 -14.79
N PHE A 230 -6.66 11.64 -13.57
CA PHE A 230 -7.07 10.56 -12.70
C PHE A 230 -7.68 11.13 -11.43
N GLU A 231 -8.82 10.58 -11.03
CA GLU A 231 -9.41 10.78 -9.72
C GLU A 231 -9.84 9.42 -9.17
N GLY A 232 -9.62 9.17 -7.87
CA GLY A 232 -9.98 7.90 -7.27
C GLY A 232 -10.16 7.97 -5.76
N THR A 233 -10.79 6.93 -5.23
CA THR A 233 -10.95 6.71 -3.79
C THR A 233 -10.60 5.27 -3.46
N VAL A 234 -9.72 5.09 -2.46
CA VAL A 234 -9.40 3.78 -1.90
C VAL A 234 -10.03 3.65 -0.53
N ASN A 235 -10.76 2.57 -0.31
CA ASN A 235 -11.30 2.17 0.98
C ASN A 235 -10.97 0.69 1.23
N GLY A 236 -10.03 0.45 2.14
CA GLY A 236 -9.49 -0.89 2.36
C GLY A 236 -8.85 -1.46 1.08
N LYS A 237 -9.45 -2.52 0.52
CA LYS A 237 -9.00 -3.18 -0.72
C LYS A 237 -9.79 -2.78 -1.95
N THR A 238 -10.65 -1.80 -1.85
CA THR A 238 -11.51 -1.35 -2.95
C THR A 238 -11.00 -0.02 -3.50
N LEU A 239 -10.75 0.04 -4.81
CA LEU A 239 -10.48 1.26 -5.57
C LEU A 239 -11.70 1.56 -6.46
N VAL A 240 -12.22 2.77 -6.36
CA VAL A 240 -13.16 3.35 -7.33
C VAL A 240 -12.46 4.54 -7.98
N ALA A 241 -12.39 4.57 -9.30
CA ALA A 241 -11.61 5.58 -10.00
C ALA A 241 -12.21 5.99 -11.35
N THR A 242 -11.79 7.16 -11.82
CA THR A 242 -12.09 7.69 -13.15
C THR A 242 -10.80 8.12 -13.85
N PHE A 243 -10.73 7.78 -15.14
CA PHE A 243 -9.67 8.19 -16.06
C PHE A 243 -10.30 9.05 -17.13
N ALA A 244 -10.11 10.36 -17.07
CA ALA A 244 -10.70 11.28 -18.05
C ALA A 244 -9.69 11.65 -19.14
N VAL A 245 -10.10 11.56 -20.40
CA VAL A 245 -9.32 11.88 -21.59
C VAL A 245 -10.11 12.92 -22.42
N PRO A 246 -10.00 14.21 -22.11
CA PRO A 246 -10.81 15.27 -22.73
C PRO A 246 -10.64 15.37 -24.24
N GLY A 247 -9.45 15.03 -24.75
CA GLY A 247 -9.13 15.11 -26.20
C GLY A 247 -9.72 14.01 -27.06
N VAL A 248 -10.43 13.04 -26.50
CA VAL A 248 -10.93 11.87 -27.23
C VAL A 248 -12.45 11.87 -27.24
N MET A 249 -13.07 11.73 -28.44
CA MET A 249 -14.51 11.57 -28.64
C MET A 249 -15.38 12.58 -27.88
N GLY A 250 -14.92 13.84 -27.82
CA GLY A 250 -15.64 14.93 -27.13
C GLY A 250 -15.59 14.85 -25.60
N GLY A 251 -14.59 14.15 -25.06
CA GLY A 251 -14.38 13.86 -23.65
C GLY A 251 -14.77 12.40 -23.34
N THR A 252 -13.77 11.53 -23.22
CA THR A 252 -13.99 10.14 -22.79
C THR A 252 -13.60 10.03 -21.32
N THR A 253 -14.45 9.39 -20.52
CA THR A 253 -14.15 9.02 -19.14
C THR A 253 -14.31 7.52 -18.98
N VAL A 254 -13.25 6.84 -18.55
CA VAL A 254 -13.27 5.42 -18.21
C VAL A 254 -13.47 5.32 -16.69
N TYR A 255 -14.48 4.61 -16.29
CA TYR A 255 -14.81 4.32 -14.88
C TYR A 255 -14.25 2.96 -14.51
N PHE A 256 -13.59 2.87 -13.36
CA PHE A 256 -13.07 1.64 -12.79
C PHE A 256 -13.65 1.42 -11.40
N ASN A 257 -14.06 0.19 -11.11
CA ASN A 257 -14.52 -0.19 -9.79
C ASN A 257 -13.97 -1.59 -9.43
N ALA A 258 -13.18 -1.65 -8.37
CA ALA A 258 -12.65 -2.89 -7.79
C ALA A 258 -13.62 -3.56 -6.79
N ALA A 259 -14.80 -2.97 -6.53
CA ALA A 259 -15.88 -3.67 -5.85
C ALA A 259 -16.48 -4.75 -6.76
N ASP A 260 -17.56 -5.37 -6.31
CA ASP A 260 -18.20 -6.47 -7.04
C ASP A 260 -18.47 -6.10 -8.51
N PHE A 261 -17.98 -6.96 -9.42
CA PHE A 261 -18.17 -6.80 -10.87
C PHE A 261 -19.61 -6.68 -11.29
N ASP A 262 -20.48 -7.41 -10.62
CA ASP A 262 -21.89 -7.47 -10.97
C ASP A 262 -22.54 -6.11 -10.77
N ASP A 263 -22.16 -5.35 -9.74
CA ASP A 263 -22.64 -3.99 -9.48
C ASP A 263 -22.27 -3.02 -10.63
N VAL A 264 -21.07 -3.11 -11.18
CA VAL A 264 -20.62 -2.27 -12.30
C VAL A 264 -21.40 -2.59 -13.58
N PHE A 265 -21.68 -3.87 -13.81
CA PHE A 265 -22.42 -4.33 -15.00
C PHE A 265 -23.92 -4.11 -14.88
N GLU A 266 -24.49 -4.31 -13.71
CA GLU A 266 -25.90 -4.05 -13.46
C GLU A 266 -26.21 -2.55 -13.58
N ALA A 267 -25.37 -1.68 -13.00
CA ALA A 267 -25.51 -0.24 -13.17
C ALA A 267 -25.41 0.18 -14.65
N ALA A 268 -24.40 -0.34 -15.38
CA ALA A 268 -24.23 -0.06 -16.82
C ALA A 268 -25.39 -0.58 -17.68
N ASN A 269 -26.05 -1.67 -17.29
CA ASN A 269 -27.19 -2.24 -18.01
C ASN A 269 -28.52 -1.54 -17.65
N ALA A 270 -28.73 -1.21 -16.39
CA ALA A 270 -29.98 -0.53 -15.95
C ALA A 270 -30.16 0.85 -16.61
N GLU A 271 -29.06 1.58 -16.83
CA GLU A 271 -29.14 2.88 -17.52
C GLU A 271 -29.36 2.76 -19.02
N LYS A 272 -28.95 1.66 -19.69
CA LYS A 272 -29.28 1.39 -21.09
C LYS A 272 -30.78 1.16 -21.29
N GLU A 273 -31.42 0.42 -20.42
CA GLU A 273 -32.85 0.15 -20.47
C GLU A 273 -33.70 1.43 -20.28
N GLY A 274 -33.20 2.35 -19.40
CA GLY A 274 -33.86 3.64 -19.17
C GLY A 274 -33.84 4.59 -20.35
N THR A 275 -32.81 4.52 -21.22
CA THR A 275 -32.68 5.39 -22.40
C THR A 275 -33.43 4.89 -23.65
N GLU A 276 -33.71 3.58 -23.75
CA GLU A 276 -34.49 3.02 -24.85
C GLU A 276 -36.01 3.21 -24.66
N GLY A 277 -36.46 3.50 -23.43
CA GLY A 277 -37.88 3.70 -23.12
C GLY A 277 -38.44 5.09 -23.45
N GLU A 278 -37.63 6.12 -23.68
CA GLU A 278 -38.10 7.49 -23.98
C GLU A 278 -38.13 7.88 -25.45
N GLY A 279 -37.78 6.97 -26.37
CA GLY A 279 -37.71 7.22 -27.82
C GLY A 279 -38.94 6.78 -28.64
N GLY A 280 -40.04 6.42 -28.01
CA GLY A 280 -41.21 5.87 -28.66
C GLY A 280 -42.50 6.67 -28.46
N VAL A 281 -42.63 7.84 -29.07
CA VAL A 281 -43.97 8.42 -29.45
C VAL A 281 -43.82 9.17 -30.78
#